data_ad27465ebb2a5911e9302052aad017fd
#
_entry.id   ad27465ebb2a5911e9302052aad017fd
#
_cell.length_a   1.000
_cell.length_b   1.000
_cell.length_c   1.000
_cell.angle_alpha   90.00
_cell.angle_beta   90.00
_cell.angle_gamma   90.00
#
_symmetry.space_group_name_H-M   'P 1'
#
loop_
_entity.id
_entity.type
_entity.pdbx_description
1 polymer ?
#
loop_
_entity_poly.entity_id
_entity_poly.type
_entity_poly.pdbx_seq_one_letter_code
_entity_poly.pdbx_strand_id
1 'polypeptide(L)'
;MTAMNPHIDRTGQRERQLAWLTVATPAVGTVVALVLAWHQGIGWLEIGALASMYLLTALGVEVGMHRFFSHHAFKAGPVITAFFGIAGSMAAQGPILFWAATHRQHHAFTDKEGDPHSPRPLKAGFIGNIQGWWHAHLGWLFSLRKQNWSQFVPDLLRDRLIMQINQRYYLWIILGLLLPSLACGLITRSWEGALSGLLWGCLLYTSPSPRDKRQ
;
A
#
# COMPACT_ATOMS: atom_id res chain seq x y z
N MET A 1 18.88 -35.19 1.92
CA MET A 1 17.59 -34.64 2.40
C MET A 1 17.91 -33.65 3.52
N THR A 2 18.02 -32.35 3.20
CA THR A 2 18.31 -31.29 4.20
C THR A 2 16.98 -30.97 4.88
N ALA A 3 16.90 -31.22 6.18
CA ALA A 3 15.71 -30.91 6.99
C ALA A 3 15.42 -29.41 6.90
N MET A 4 14.27 -29.07 6.35
CA MET A 4 13.79 -27.69 6.21
C MET A 4 13.55 -27.10 7.60
N ASN A 5 14.22 -25.98 7.92
CA ASN A 5 14.14 -25.36 9.24
C ASN A 5 12.70 -24.82 9.48
N PRO A 6 11.96 -25.31 10.50
CA PRO A 6 10.55 -24.98 10.72
C PRO A 6 10.30 -23.49 11.03
N HIS A 7 11.34 -22.75 11.47
CA HIS A 7 11.23 -21.30 11.67
C HIS A 7 11.17 -20.50 10.36
N ILE A 8 11.80 -21.01 9.29
CA ILE A 8 11.79 -20.37 7.96
C ILE A 8 10.41 -20.53 7.32
N ASP A 9 9.76 -21.66 7.53
CA ASP A 9 8.43 -21.93 6.97
C ASP A 9 7.34 -21.06 7.62
N ARG A 10 7.35 -20.88 8.93
CA ARG A 10 6.39 -20.02 9.66
C ARG A 10 6.45 -18.54 9.25
N THR A 11 7.63 -18.03 8.93
CA THR A 11 7.79 -16.63 8.48
C THR A 11 7.20 -16.46 7.08
N GLY A 12 7.48 -17.39 6.17
CA GLY A 12 6.92 -17.35 4.81
C GLY A 12 5.40 -17.53 4.78
N GLN A 13 4.84 -18.35 5.68
CA GLN A 13 3.39 -18.50 5.82
C GLN A 13 2.72 -17.21 6.30
N ARG A 14 3.30 -16.51 7.30
CA ARG A 14 2.79 -15.21 7.77
C ARG A 14 2.82 -14.14 6.68
N GLU A 15 3.90 -14.06 5.93
CA GLU A 15 4.03 -13.11 4.82
C GLU A 15 2.95 -13.35 3.75
N ARG A 16 2.70 -14.61 3.39
CA ARG A 16 1.62 -14.98 2.47
C ARG A 16 0.23 -14.66 3.02
N GLN A 17 -0.01 -14.91 4.31
CA GLN A 17 -1.28 -14.56 4.96
C GLN A 17 -1.52 -13.06 4.95
N LEU A 18 -0.50 -12.25 5.26
CA LEU A 18 -0.58 -10.79 5.17
C LEU A 18 -0.84 -10.34 3.73
N ALA A 19 -0.17 -10.91 2.74
CA ALA A 19 -0.42 -10.61 1.33
C ALA A 19 -1.87 -10.92 0.93
N TRP A 20 -2.41 -12.08 1.34
CA TRP A 20 -3.82 -12.41 1.11
C TRP A 20 -4.77 -11.43 1.80
N LEU A 21 -4.52 -11.06 3.05
CA LEU A 21 -5.34 -10.08 3.77
C LEU A 21 -5.31 -8.71 3.07
N THR A 22 -4.14 -8.28 2.62
CA THR A 22 -3.97 -7.00 1.92
C THR A 22 -4.73 -6.96 0.59
N VAL A 23 -4.86 -8.08 -0.12
CA VAL A 23 -5.56 -8.14 -1.40
C VAL A 23 -7.05 -8.47 -1.23
N ALA A 24 -7.38 -9.47 -0.41
CA ALA A 24 -8.75 -9.97 -0.30
C ALA A 24 -9.67 -9.01 0.46
N THR A 25 -9.18 -8.38 1.54
CA THR A 25 -10.03 -7.48 2.36
C THR A 25 -10.58 -6.30 1.55
N PRO A 26 -9.77 -5.54 0.79
CA PRO A 26 -10.31 -4.46 -0.03
C PRO A 26 -11.17 -4.96 -1.19
N ALA A 27 -10.84 -6.10 -1.79
CA ALA A 27 -11.66 -6.69 -2.85
C ALA A 27 -13.07 -7.03 -2.35
N VAL A 28 -13.17 -7.67 -1.17
CA VAL A 28 -14.46 -7.96 -0.53
C VAL A 28 -15.17 -6.66 -0.15
N GLY A 29 -14.47 -5.70 0.45
CA GLY A 29 -15.03 -4.39 0.78
C GLY A 29 -15.60 -3.66 -0.44
N THR A 30 -14.90 -3.71 -1.58
CA THR A 30 -15.35 -3.14 -2.85
C THR A 30 -16.64 -3.81 -3.34
N VAL A 31 -16.70 -5.14 -3.32
CA VAL A 31 -17.91 -5.87 -3.72
C VAL A 31 -19.09 -5.50 -2.83
N VAL A 32 -18.90 -5.46 -1.52
CA VAL A 32 -19.95 -5.06 -0.55
C VAL A 32 -20.41 -3.63 -0.83
N ALA A 33 -19.48 -2.68 -1.01
CA ALA A 33 -19.81 -1.30 -1.30
C ALA A 33 -20.63 -1.15 -2.61
N LEU A 34 -20.25 -1.87 -3.66
CA LEU A 34 -20.97 -1.88 -4.95
C LEU A 34 -22.37 -2.48 -4.83
N VAL A 35 -22.54 -3.55 -4.05
CA VAL A 35 -23.85 -4.15 -3.80
C VAL A 35 -24.74 -3.18 -3.02
N LEU A 36 -24.21 -2.54 -1.98
CA LEU A 36 -24.95 -1.52 -1.23
C LEU A 36 -25.31 -0.32 -2.10
N ALA A 37 -24.38 0.15 -2.93
CA ALA A 37 -24.63 1.23 -3.89
C ALA A 37 -25.74 0.90 -4.90
N TRP A 38 -25.80 -0.36 -5.34
CA TRP A 38 -26.87 -0.83 -6.23
C TRP A 38 -28.25 -0.75 -5.58
N HIS A 39 -28.35 -1.07 -4.28
CA HIS A 39 -29.63 -1.10 -3.57
C HIS A 39 -30.03 0.26 -2.98
N GLN A 40 -29.09 1.06 -2.54
CA GLN A 40 -29.32 2.30 -1.76
C GLN A 40 -28.95 3.57 -2.54
N GLY A 41 -28.26 3.43 -3.68
CA GLY A 41 -27.67 4.56 -4.40
C GLY A 41 -26.34 5.01 -3.81
N ILE A 42 -25.79 6.07 -4.39
CA ILE A 42 -24.54 6.73 -3.94
C ILE A 42 -24.89 8.19 -3.68
N GLY A 43 -24.71 8.63 -2.45
CA GLY A 43 -24.92 10.01 -2.04
C GLY A 43 -23.63 10.83 -1.96
N TRP A 44 -23.78 12.09 -1.62
CA TRP A 44 -22.62 13.01 -1.45
C TRP A 44 -21.69 12.62 -0.31
N LEU A 45 -22.21 11.89 0.69
CA LEU A 45 -21.41 11.40 1.82
C LEU A 45 -20.38 10.35 1.35
N GLU A 46 -20.85 9.38 0.56
CA GLU A 46 -20.01 8.32 -0.03
C GLU A 46 -18.95 8.92 -0.96
N ILE A 47 -19.34 9.81 -1.84
CA ILE A 47 -18.43 10.51 -2.76
C ILE A 47 -17.43 11.34 -1.96
N GLY A 48 -17.87 12.05 -0.93
CA GLY A 48 -17.02 12.85 -0.07
C GLY A 48 -16.00 12.01 0.71
N ALA A 49 -16.41 10.89 1.29
CA ALA A 49 -15.53 9.96 1.98
C ALA A 49 -14.47 9.38 1.01
N LEU A 50 -14.90 8.91 -0.15
CA LEU A 50 -14.02 8.39 -1.19
C LEU A 50 -13.02 9.45 -1.66
N ALA A 51 -13.48 10.63 -2.05
CA ALA A 51 -12.63 11.69 -2.59
C ALA A 51 -11.62 12.21 -1.56
N SER A 52 -12.05 12.45 -0.32
CA SER A 52 -11.17 12.95 0.74
C SER A 52 -10.08 11.96 1.11
N MET A 53 -10.42 10.67 1.26
CA MET A 53 -9.44 9.63 1.57
C MET A 53 -8.52 9.34 0.38
N TYR A 54 -9.05 9.36 -0.84
CA TYR A 54 -8.22 9.24 -2.04
C TYR A 54 -7.18 10.36 -2.13
N LEU A 55 -7.59 11.61 -1.97
CA LEU A 55 -6.66 12.76 -2.02
C LEU A 55 -5.61 12.66 -0.91
N LEU A 56 -6.02 12.33 0.31
CA LEU A 56 -5.09 12.18 1.44
C LEU A 56 -4.07 11.09 1.20
N THR A 57 -4.51 9.90 0.80
CA THR A 57 -3.63 8.75 0.59
C THR A 57 -2.80 8.88 -0.69
N ALA A 58 -3.35 9.45 -1.78
CA ALA A 58 -2.61 9.75 -2.99
C ALA A 58 -1.49 10.75 -2.74
N LEU A 59 -1.74 11.85 -1.99
CA LEU A 59 -0.68 12.76 -1.55
C LEU A 59 0.37 12.05 -0.70
N GLY A 60 -0.07 11.18 0.22
CA GLY A 60 0.82 10.39 1.06
C GLY A 60 1.72 9.45 0.26
N VAL A 61 1.19 8.79 -0.76
CA VAL A 61 1.95 7.85 -1.61
C VAL A 61 2.77 8.59 -2.66
N GLU A 62 2.14 9.39 -3.51
CA GLU A 62 2.82 9.99 -4.68
C GLU A 62 3.80 11.09 -4.29
N VAL A 63 3.45 11.94 -3.32
CA VAL A 63 4.34 12.99 -2.87
C VAL A 63 5.22 12.52 -1.71
N GLY A 64 4.65 11.80 -0.75
CA GLY A 64 5.35 11.32 0.44
C GLY A 64 6.25 10.13 0.14
N MET A 65 5.67 8.93 -0.06
CA MET A 65 6.45 7.70 -0.22
C MET A 65 7.36 7.76 -1.44
N HIS A 66 6.83 8.21 -2.58
CA HIS A 66 7.54 8.25 -3.85
C HIS A 66 8.54 9.40 -3.90
N ARG A 67 8.07 10.66 -4.00
CA ARG A 67 8.97 11.80 -4.27
C ARG A 67 9.82 12.21 -3.07
N PHE A 68 9.27 12.17 -1.86
CA PHE A 68 9.98 12.62 -0.67
C PHE A 68 10.88 11.54 -0.07
N PHE A 69 10.34 10.38 0.34
CA PHE A 69 11.14 9.34 0.99
C PHE A 69 11.99 8.53 0.02
N SER A 70 11.54 8.26 -1.20
CA SER A 70 12.32 7.45 -2.14
C SER A 70 13.30 8.25 -2.96
N HIS A 71 12.86 9.38 -3.54
CA HIS A 71 13.69 10.15 -4.48
C HIS A 71 14.35 11.39 -3.88
N HIS A 72 14.04 11.79 -2.63
CA HIS A 72 14.55 13.03 -2.02
C HIS A 72 14.35 14.28 -2.89
N ALA A 73 13.24 14.33 -3.63
CA ALA A 73 12.96 15.39 -4.60
C ALA A 73 12.86 16.79 -3.96
N PHE A 74 12.62 16.86 -2.67
CA PHE A 74 12.59 18.11 -1.89
C PHE A 74 12.92 17.85 -0.42
N LYS A 75 13.17 18.91 0.33
CA LYS A 75 13.39 18.88 1.79
C LYS A 75 12.14 19.36 2.52
N ALA A 76 11.84 18.75 3.66
CA ALA A 76 10.70 19.13 4.49
C ALA A 76 11.08 19.13 5.97
N GLY A 77 10.37 19.95 6.75
CA GLY A 77 10.47 19.94 8.21
C GLY A 77 9.74 18.75 8.83
N PRO A 78 9.92 18.53 10.16
CA PRO A 78 9.42 17.32 10.83
C PRO A 78 7.89 17.14 10.74
N VAL A 79 7.13 18.23 10.75
CA VAL A 79 5.66 18.18 10.64
C VAL A 79 5.22 17.63 9.28
N ILE A 80 5.81 18.13 8.20
CA ILE A 80 5.51 17.69 6.83
C ILE A 80 6.00 16.25 6.62
N THR A 81 7.17 15.91 7.15
CA THR A 81 7.69 14.53 7.15
C THR A 81 6.73 13.57 7.83
N ALA A 82 6.22 13.95 9.03
CA ALA A 82 5.25 13.13 9.75
C ALA A 82 3.92 13.02 8.98
N PHE A 83 3.42 14.11 8.43
CA PHE A 83 2.20 14.10 7.62
C PHE A 83 2.30 13.12 6.46
N PHE A 84 3.34 13.20 5.64
CA PHE A 84 3.51 12.30 4.50
C PHE A 84 3.73 10.85 4.92
N GLY A 85 4.49 10.62 5.99
CA GLY A 85 4.72 9.26 6.50
C GLY A 85 3.44 8.61 7.02
N ILE A 86 2.60 9.35 7.72
CA ILE A 86 1.31 8.89 8.25
C ILE A 86 0.32 8.69 7.09
N ALA A 87 0.11 9.70 6.26
CA ALA A 87 -0.83 9.64 5.13
C ALA A 87 -0.49 8.53 4.14
N GLY A 88 0.81 8.34 3.82
CA GLY A 88 1.27 7.25 2.97
C GLY A 88 1.07 5.88 3.63
N SER A 89 1.29 5.77 4.94
CA SER A 89 1.04 4.52 5.68
C SER A 89 -0.44 4.16 5.75
N MET A 90 -1.33 5.16 5.78
CA MET A 90 -2.78 4.97 5.73
C MET A 90 -3.23 4.31 4.42
N ALA A 91 -2.48 4.42 3.34
CA ALA A 91 -2.74 3.73 2.06
C ALA A 91 -2.53 2.21 2.09
N ALA A 92 -2.06 1.64 3.20
CA ALA A 92 -1.83 0.20 3.41
C ALA A 92 -0.93 -0.51 2.37
N GLN A 93 -0.06 0.26 1.69
CA GLN A 93 0.88 -0.26 0.68
C GLN A 93 2.23 -0.72 1.26
N GLY A 94 2.36 -0.79 2.56
CA GLY A 94 3.57 -1.14 3.29
C GLY A 94 4.14 0.01 4.11
N PRO A 95 4.96 -0.28 5.13
CA PRO A 95 5.63 0.74 5.92
C PRO A 95 6.66 1.50 5.09
N ILE A 96 6.98 2.74 5.50
CA ILE A 96 7.84 3.68 4.76
C ILE A 96 9.13 3.04 4.26
N LEU A 97 9.85 2.35 5.16
CA LEU A 97 11.14 1.75 4.82
C LEU A 97 11.02 0.64 3.78
N PHE A 98 10.00 -0.20 3.90
CA PHE A 98 9.74 -1.28 2.94
C PHE A 98 9.37 -0.70 1.57
N TRP A 99 8.47 0.28 1.54
CA TRP A 99 8.02 0.92 0.31
C TRP A 99 9.18 1.61 -0.42
N ALA A 100 9.91 2.47 0.29
CA ALA A 100 11.04 3.20 -0.28
C ALA A 100 12.19 2.26 -0.74
N ALA A 101 12.47 1.21 0.03
CA ALA A 101 13.49 0.23 -0.35
C ALA A 101 13.10 -0.54 -1.61
N THR A 102 11.85 -1.03 -1.68
CA THR A 102 11.32 -1.75 -2.86
C THR A 102 11.37 -0.86 -4.09
N HIS A 103 10.96 0.40 -3.96
CA HIS A 103 10.95 1.37 -5.05
C HIS A 103 12.37 1.72 -5.53
N ARG A 104 13.31 2.01 -4.63
CA ARG A 104 14.72 2.26 -4.98
C ARG A 104 15.39 1.03 -5.59
N GLN A 105 15.03 -0.18 -5.13
CA GLN A 105 15.49 -1.42 -5.72
C GLN A 105 14.95 -1.59 -7.14
N HIS A 106 13.67 -1.29 -7.38
CA HIS A 106 13.09 -1.27 -8.72
C HIS A 106 13.88 -0.34 -9.67
N HIS A 107 14.16 0.89 -9.25
CA HIS A 107 14.96 1.82 -10.05
C HIS A 107 16.39 1.32 -10.32
N ALA A 108 17.02 0.66 -9.34
CA ALA A 108 18.37 0.12 -9.51
C ALA A 108 18.42 -1.06 -10.51
N PHE A 109 17.35 -1.85 -10.58
CA PHE A 109 17.28 -3.09 -11.36
C PHE A 109 16.16 -3.10 -12.41
N THR A 110 15.62 -1.93 -12.79
CA THR A 110 14.46 -1.83 -13.68
C THR A 110 14.49 -2.84 -14.82
N ASP A 111 13.49 -3.73 -14.86
CA ASP A 111 13.33 -4.78 -15.87
C ASP A 111 14.50 -5.78 -15.98
N LYS A 112 15.35 -5.88 -14.95
CA LYS A 112 16.46 -6.84 -14.87
C LYS A 112 16.24 -7.85 -13.76
N GLU A 113 17.12 -8.83 -13.66
CA GLU A 113 17.16 -9.73 -12.52
C GLU A 113 17.46 -8.92 -11.25
N GLY A 114 16.62 -9.09 -10.22
CA GLY A 114 16.68 -8.29 -8.98
C GLY A 114 15.58 -7.23 -8.85
N ASP A 115 14.85 -6.93 -9.92
CA ASP A 115 13.66 -6.09 -9.87
C ASP A 115 12.51 -6.84 -9.15
N PRO A 116 11.98 -6.32 -8.02
CA PRO A 116 10.98 -7.03 -7.24
C PRO A 116 9.64 -7.23 -7.95
N HIS A 117 9.27 -6.32 -8.86
CA HIS A 117 7.96 -6.32 -9.52
C HIS A 117 8.03 -6.05 -11.03
N SER A 118 9.05 -6.57 -11.70
CA SER A 118 9.19 -6.46 -13.15
C SER A 118 7.98 -7.09 -13.87
N PRO A 119 7.40 -6.38 -14.86
CA PRO A 119 6.37 -6.92 -15.73
C PRO A 119 6.92 -7.87 -16.81
N ARG A 120 8.24 -8.13 -16.82
CA ARG A 120 8.85 -8.99 -17.84
C ARG A 120 8.21 -10.38 -17.84
N PRO A 121 7.69 -10.80 -18.98
CA PRO A 121 7.08 -12.12 -19.10
C PRO A 121 8.16 -13.20 -18.93
N LEU A 122 7.88 -14.20 -18.10
CA LEU A 122 8.71 -15.40 -17.94
C LEU A 122 8.74 -16.26 -19.22
N LYS A 123 7.74 -16.08 -20.08
CA LYS A 123 7.59 -16.77 -21.38
C LYS A 123 7.15 -15.76 -22.45
N ALA A 124 7.58 -15.99 -23.69
CA ALA A 124 7.11 -15.21 -24.83
C ALA A 124 5.62 -15.46 -25.12
N GLY A 125 4.92 -14.44 -25.68
CA GLY A 125 3.54 -14.53 -26.15
C GLY A 125 2.50 -13.95 -25.20
N PHE A 126 1.24 -14.00 -25.59
CA PHE A 126 0.12 -13.37 -24.91
C PHE A 126 -0.04 -13.82 -23.46
N ILE A 127 0.05 -15.13 -23.20
CA ILE A 127 -0.05 -15.69 -21.84
C ILE A 127 1.11 -15.20 -20.96
N GLY A 128 2.32 -15.15 -21.51
CA GLY A 128 3.48 -14.62 -20.78
C GLY A 128 3.30 -13.15 -20.40
N ASN A 129 2.74 -12.33 -21.28
CA ASN A 129 2.43 -10.92 -20.99
C ASN A 129 1.40 -10.78 -19.87
N ILE A 130 0.34 -11.60 -19.86
CA ILE A 130 -0.66 -11.63 -18.77
C ILE A 130 0.01 -12.04 -17.45
N GLN A 131 0.87 -13.05 -17.46
CA GLN A 131 1.58 -13.51 -16.27
C GLN A 131 2.54 -12.42 -15.74
N GLY A 132 3.26 -11.73 -16.64
CA GLY A 132 4.12 -10.60 -16.28
C GLY A 132 3.33 -9.45 -15.69
N TRP A 133 2.20 -9.10 -16.30
CA TRP A 133 1.30 -8.08 -15.79
C TRP A 133 0.75 -8.45 -14.40
N TRP A 134 0.26 -9.68 -14.22
CA TRP A 134 -0.18 -10.18 -12.92
C TRP A 134 0.93 -10.12 -11.87
N HIS A 135 2.14 -10.56 -12.25
CA HIS A 135 3.28 -10.53 -11.34
C HIS A 135 3.62 -9.11 -10.90
N ALA A 136 3.67 -8.17 -11.83
CA ALA A 136 4.00 -6.76 -11.54
C ALA A 136 2.98 -6.09 -10.61
N HIS A 137 1.71 -6.49 -10.64
CA HIS A 137 0.67 -5.86 -9.84
C HIS A 137 0.40 -6.56 -8.50
N LEU A 138 0.34 -7.88 -8.50
CA LEU A 138 -0.08 -8.66 -7.33
C LEU A 138 0.87 -9.81 -7.01
N GLY A 139 1.36 -10.51 -8.03
CA GLY A 139 2.11 -11.76 -7.85
C GLY A 139 3.40 -11.59 -7.07
N TRP A 140 4.06 -10.45 -7.18
CA TRP A 140 5.28 -10.15 -6.45
C TRP A 140 5.08 -10.14 -4.93
N LEU A 141 3.91 -9.75 -4.43
CA LEU A 141 3.58 -9.77 -3.00
C LEU A 141 3.65 -11.18 -2.40
N PHE A 142 3.40 -12.21 -3.23
CA PHE A 142 3.44 -13.62 -2.84
C PHE A 142 4.79 -14.28 -3.07
N SER A 143 5.70 -13.62 -3.80
CA SER A 143 7.03 -14.11 -4.17
C SER A 143 8.16 -13.35 -3.46
N LEU A 144 7.88 -12.71 -2.33
CA LEU A 144 8.86 -11.95 -1.56
C LEU A 144 10.08 -12.83 -1.22
N ARG A 145 11.16 -12.65 -1.97
CA ARG A 145 12.46 -13.20 -1.63
C ARG A 145 13.02 -12.40 -0.47
N LYS A 146 13.63 -13.09 0.50
CA LYS A 146 14.39 -12.44 1.58
C LYS A 146 15.62 -11.73 0.99
N GLN A 147 15.42 -10.52 0.51
CA GLN A 147 16.53 -9.66 0.11
C GLN A 147 16.85 -8.71 1.26
N ASN A 148 18.11 -8.32 1.37
CA ASN A 148 18.52 -7.31 2.35
C ASN A 148 18.10 -5.92 1.85
N TRP A 149 16.80 -5.61 1.99
CA TRP A 149 16.21 -4.34 1.55
C TRP A 149 16.79 -3.12 2.30
N SER A 150 17.36 -3.31 3.49
CA SER A 150 17.92 -2.22 4.31
C SER A 150 19.09 -1.48 3.62
N GLN A 151 19.79 -2.13 2.70
CA GLN A 151 20.87 -1.52 1.92
C GLN A 151 20.39 -0.38 1.00
N PHE A 152 19.11 -0.36 0.64
CA PHE A 152 18.53 0.67 -0.24
C PHE A 152 18.05 1.91 0.53
N VAL A 153 17.96 1.85 1.88
CA VAL A 153 17.41 2.93 2.71
C VAL A 153 18.26 3.25 3.96
N PRO A 154 19.62 3.28 3.86
CA PRO A 154 20.47 3.54 5.02
C PRO A 154 20.28 4.94 5.60
N ASP A 155 19.85 5.90 4.80
CA ASP A 155 19.51 7.27 5.15
C ASP A 155 18.24 7.33 6.01
N LEU A 156 17.18 6.65 5.59
CA LEU A 156 15.90 6.63 6.31
C LEU A 156 16.00 5.86 7.64
N LEU A 157 16.85 4.82 7.70
CA LEU A 157 17.12 4.06 8.92
C LEU A 157 17.77 4.90 10.02
N ARG A 158 18.47 6.00 9.68
CA ARG A 158 19.13 6.90 10.64
C ARG A 158 18.19 7.98 11.17
N ASP A 159 17.07 8.20 10.52
CA ASP A 159 16.10 9.24 10.94
C ASP A 159 15.15 8.69 12.00
N ARG A 160 15.23 9.27 13.22
CA ARG A 160 14.42 8.83 14.37
C ARG A 160 12.93 9.03 14.15
N LEU A 161 12.52 10.13 13.49
CA LEU A 161 11.10 10.41 13.24
C LEU A 161 10.52 9.39 12.26
N ILE A 162 11.23 9.14 11.16
CA ILE A 162 10.83 8.14 10.16
C ILE A 162 10.73 6.75 10.79
N MET A 163 11.71 6.36 11.61
CA MET A 163 11.69 5.08 12.33
C MET A 163 10.47 4.95 13.26
N GLN A 164 10.13 6.01 14.01
CA GLN A 164 8.97 6.00 14.90
C GLN A 164 7.65 5.84 14.14
N ILE A 165 7.51 6.52 13.00
CA ILE A 165 6.33 6.42 12.14
C ILE A 165 6.25 5.02 11.54
N ASN A 166 7.36 4.51 11.01
CA ASN A 166 7.47 3.19 10.40
C ASN A 166 7.09 2.05 11.37
N GLN A 167 7.55 2.12 12.62
CA GLN A 167 7.24 1.13 13.66
C GLN A 167 5.75 1.11 14.04
N ARG A 168 5.05 2.23 13.88
CA ARG A 168 3.61 2.36 14.17
C ARG A 168 2.72 2.16 12.93
N TYR A 169 3.22 1.52 11.90
CA TYR A 169 2.53 1.34 10.61
C TYR A 169 1.10 0.85 10.75
N TYR A 170 0.85 -0.18 11.55
CA TYR A 170 -0.51 -0.72 11.76
C TYR A 170 -1.44 0.27 12.45
N LEU A 171 -0.92 1.13 13.32
CA LEU A 171 -1.72 2.19 13.95
C LEU A 171 -2.22 3.18 12.88
N TRP A 172 -1.40 3.52 11.90
CA TRP A 172 -1.78 4.43 10.81
C TRP A 172 -2.81 3.80 9.87
N ILE A 173 -2.72 2.50 9.61
CA ILE A 173 -3.78 1.77 8.88
C ILE A 173 -5.10 1.87 9.64
N ILE A 174 -5.11 1.55 10.93
CA ILE A 174 -6.32 1.62 11.76
C ILE A 174 -6.89 3.04 11.76
N LEU A 175 -6.05 4.06 11.87
CA LEU A 175 -6.47 5.46 11.77
C LEU A 175 -7.12 5.75 10.42
N GLY A 176 -6.53 5.27 9.31
CA GLY A 176 -7.08 5.41 7.97
C GLY A 176 -8.45 4.76 7.79
N LEU A 177 -8.70 3.64 8.48
CA LEU A 177 -10.01 2.98 8.48
C LEU A 177 -11.03 3.71 9.36
N LEU A 178 -10.61 4.14 10.54
CA LEU A 178 -11.50 4.77 11.52
C LEU A 178 -11.86 6.21 11.15
N LEU A 179 -10.96 6.97 10.53
CA LEU A 179 -11.17 8.38 10.22
C LEU A 179 -12.44 8.62 9.38
N PRO A 180 -12.61 8.00 8.19
CA PRO A 180 -13.82 8.18 7.39
C PRO A 180 -15.05 7.56 8.05
N SER A 181 -14.90 6.43 8.75
CA SER A 181 -15.98 5.78 9.47
C SER A 181 -16.56 6.68 10.55
N LEU A 182 -15.70 7.23 11.42
CA LEU A 182 -16.12 8.13 12.49
C LEU A 182 -16.69 9.44 11.94
N ALA A 183 -16.06 10.02 10.92
CA ALA A 183 -16.54 11.26 10.32
C ALA A 183 -17.95 11.09 9.75
N CYS A 184 -18.19 10.06 8.96
CA CYS A 184 -19.52 9.79 8.38
C CYS A 184 -20.55 9.40 9.44
N GLY A 185 -20.17 8.58 10.42
CA GLY A 185 -21.05 8.21 11.54
C GLY A 185 -21.48 9.41 12.38
N LEU A 186 -20.58 10.36 12.66
CA LEU A 186 -20.89 11.58 13.39
C LEU A 186 -21.77 12.53 12.58
N ILE A 187 -21.52 12.67 11.27
CA ILE A 187 -22.34 13.53 10.39
C ILE A 187 -23.77 13.00 10.31
N THR A 188 -23.94 11.71 10.12
CA THR A 188 -25.26 11.08 9.97
C THR A 188 -25.91 10.72 11.29
N ARG A 189 -25.15 10.71 12.39
CA ARG A 189 -25.53 10.19 13.72
C ARG A 189 -26.10 8.77 13.62
N SER A 190 -25.55 7.93 12.74
CA SER A 190 -26.04 6.58 12.49
C SER A 190 -24.89 5.60 12.30
N TRP A 191 -25.17 4.35 12.60
CA TRP A 191 -24.27 3.22 12.38
C TRP A 191 -24.06 2.96 10.87
N GLU A 192 -25.13 3.10 10.07
CA GLU A 192 -25.11 2.94 8.63
C GLU A 192 -24.14 3.94 7.99
N GLY A 193 -24.16 5.19 8.45
CA GLY A 193 -23.22 6.21 8.01
C GLY A 193 -21.77 5.88 8.37
N ALA A 194 -21.53 5.34 9.55
CA ALA A 194 -20.19 4.88 9.95
C ALA A 194 -19.69 3.72 9.05
N LEU A 195 -20.56 2.76 8.76
CA LEU A 195 -20.26 1.65 7.85
C LEU A 195 -20.02 2.14 6.42
N SER A 196 -20.84 3.06 5.93
CA SER A 196 -20.67 3.69 4.62
C SER A 196 -19.31 4.41 4.53
N GLY A 197 -18.95 5.22 5.54
CA GLY A 197 -17.66 5.87 5.61
C GLY A 197 -16.49 4.90 5.60
N LEU A 198 -16.59 3.78 6.33
CA LEU A 198 -15.59 2.72 6.32
C LEU A 198 -15.42 2.12 4.92
N LEU A 199 -16.50 1.72 4.28
CA LEU A 199 -16.47 1.06 2.98
C LEU A 199 -15.94 2.00 1.88
N TRP A 200 -16.53 3.18 1.77
CA TRP A 200 -16.18 4.13 0.69
C TRP A 200 -14.84 4.82 0.93
N GLY A 201 -14.47 5.11 2.18
CA GLY A 201 -13.16 5.65 2.51
C GLY A 201 -12.01 4.68 2.24
N CYS A 202 -12.27 3.37 2.17
CA CYS A 202 -11.23 2.34 1.98
C CYS A 202 -11.13 1.80 0.55
N LEU A 203 -12.06 2.12 -0.35
CA LEU A 203 -12.14 1.53 -1.71
C LEU A 203 -10.88 1.70 -2.55
N LEU A 204 -10.11 2.76 -2.35
CA LEU A 204 -8.96 3.13 -3.19
C LEU A 204 -7.59 2.78 -2.59
N TYR A 205 -7.54 2.04 -1.48
CA TYR A 205 -6.29 1.65 -0.83
C TYR A 205 -5.40 0.71 -1.66
N THR A 206 -5.84 0.18 -2.78
CA THR A 206 -5.31 -1.06 -3.32
C THR A 206 -4.63 -1.01 -4.67
N SER A 207 -4.31 0.15 -5.22
CA SER A 207 -3.58 0.18 -6.48
C SER A 207 -2.16 0.72 -6.30
N PRO A 208 -1.14 -0.14 -6.04
CA PRO A 208 0.22 0.26 -6.31
C PRO A 208 0.34 0.50 -7.82
N SER A 209 0.55 1.74 -8.22
CA SER A 209 0.76 2.06 -9.64
C SER A 209 2.18 1.66 -10.04
N PRO A 210 2.38 0.70 -10.94
CA PRO A 210 3.70 0.35 -11.47
C PRO A 210 4.20 1.36 -12.53
N ARG A 211 3.56 2.51 -12.66
CA ARG A 211 3.91 3.51 -13.67
C ARG A 211 4.98 4.47 -13.17
N ASP A 212 6.16 3.98 -12.96
CA ASP A 212 7.34 4.83 -12.98
C ASP A 212 8.00 4.72 -14.36
N LYS A 213 7.46 5.48 -15.29
CA LYS A 213 8.16 5.71 -16.56
C LYS A 213 9.35 6.59 -16.24
N ARG A 214 10.54 6.15 -16.63
CA ARG A 214 11.81 6.87 -16.62
C ARG A 214 11.60 8.37 -16.87
N GLN A 215 11.98 9.17 -15.89
CA GLN A 215 12.46 10.53 -16.12
C GLN A 215 13.96 10.54 -16.05
#